data_3c40cd61ad675b79db6e45b23f09aa2a
#
_entry.id   3c40cd61ad675b79db6e45b23f09aa2a
#
_cell.length_a   1.000
_cell.length_b   1.000
_cell.length_c   1.000
_cell.angle_alpha   90.00
_cell.angle_beta   90.00
_cell.angle_gamma   90.00
#
_symmetry.space_group_name_H-M   'P 1'
#
loop_
_entity.id
_entity.type
_entity.pdbx_description
1 polymer ?
#
loop_
_entity_poly.entity_id
_entity_poly.type
_entity_poly.pdbx_seq_one_letter_code
_entity_poly.pdbx_strand_id
1 'polypeptide(L)'
;MLKSTFTPILHTIPAQSRPSKLSSAISNALAQTPPTVRQNASPTTTTTANPTHKHPPTSAYLHLPFCRKRCHYCDFPIVALGSSPTDTDDKDDPRILNYIQLLCREIQATQSESNNPPLQTVFFGGGTPSLVPPRLVSSVLGTLGSKFGLRSDAEISMEMDPGTFDAKKMKELMELGVNRVSLGVQAFQDELLKACGRAHCVKEVHEAIEIVGSCGVENWSMDLISSLPHQTSEMWEESLMLAIEARPAHVSVYDLQVEQGTKFGILYTPGEFPLPSDNQSADFYKLASSMLSNAGYNHYEISSYSKSSFECKHNLTYWQSKPFYGFGLGSASFLDGVRFSRPKKMKEYVGYVQNLEDGIVDYREASCSDAKDMAMESVMLSFRTARGLDLKSFKETFGSSLVHSLCKAYSPYVESGHVVCLDRHRRAVTKEQFCSLVSDGHELEDTVAFIRLSDPDGFLLSNELITLAFRVIAP
;
A
#
# COMPACT_ATOMS: atom_id res chain seq x y z
N MET A 1 -2.93 2.51 -1.02
CA MET A 1 -1.59 3.10 -1.18
C MET A 1 -0.59 2.07 -1.70
N LEU A 2 -0.61 1.74 -2.98
CA LEU A 2 0.36 0.83 -3.59
C LEU A 2 1.46 1.64 -4.28
N LYS A 3 2.20 2.43 -3.53
CA LYS A 3 3.47 3.04 -3.93
C LYS A 3 4.55 2.80 -2.90
N SER A 4 4.55 1.65 -2.26
CA SER A 4 5.77 1.15 -1.65
C SER A 4 6.61 0.54 -2.77
N THR A 5 7.18 1.36 -3.56
CA THR A 5 8.11 0.96 -4.59
C THR A 5 9.49 0.98 -3.98
N PHE A 6 10.01 -0.16 -3.69
CA PHE A 6 11.44 -0.30 -3.46
C PHE A 6 12.17 0.11 -4.75
N THR A 7 13.02 1.09 -4.64
CA THR A 7 14.02 1.39 -5.68
C THR A 7 15.01 0.23 -5.72
N PRO A 8 15.38 -0.30 -6.90
CA PRO A 8 16.26 -1.45 -6.96
C PRO A 8 17.64 -1.13 -6.38
N ILE A 9 18.09 -1.95 -5.44
CA ILE A 9 19.51 -2.04 -5.06
C ILE A 9 20.24 -2.63 -6.26
N LEU A 10 20.62 -1.78 -7.20
CA LEU A 10 21.41 -2.13 -8.37
C LEU A 10 22.87 -1.78 -8.09
N HIS A 11 23.61 -2.65 -7.44
CA HIS A 11 25.06 -2.74 -7.64
C HIS A 11 25.66 -3.93 -6.89
N THR A 12 25.74 -5.08 -7.56
CA THR A 12 26.93 -5.97 -7.56
C THR A 12 26.70 -7.17 -8.49
N ILE A 13 26.67 -6.90 -9.80
CA ILE A 13 27.01 -7.89 -10.83
C ILE A 13 27.91 -7.17 -11.83
N PRO A 14 29.04 -7.78 -12.27
CA PRO A 14 30.00 -7.11 -13.17
C PRO A 14 29.33 -6.71 -14.47
N ALA A 15 29.67 -5.54 -14.95
CA ALA A 15 29.12 -4.89 -16.11
C ALA A 15 29.23 -5.78 -17.39
N GLN A 16 28.09 -6.23 -17.88
CA GLN A 16 27.88 -6.45 -19.29
C GLN A 16 26.49 -5.97 -19.70
N SER A 17 26.50 -4.91 -20.53
CA SER A 17 25.37 -4.34 -21.29
C SER A 17 24.14 -3.83 -20.53
N ARG A 18 24.09 -2.52 -20.34
CA ARG A 18 22.88 -1.75 -19.97
C ARG A 18 21.84 -1.79 -21.09
N PRO A 19 20.55 -2.01 -20.79
CA PRO A 19 19.46 -1.45 -21.56
C PRO A 19 18.78 -0.31 -20.80
N SER A 20 19.14 0.92 -21.18
CA SER A 20 18.66 2.17 -20.57
C SER A 20 17.29 2.63 -21.05
N LYS A 21 16.33 1.73 -21.32
CA LYS A 21 14.98 2.10 -21.83
C LYS A 21 13.79 1.46 -21.15
N LEU A 22 13.95 0.52 -20.22
CA LEU A 22 12.79 -0.11 -19.56
C LEU A 22 12.33 0.61 -18.28
N SER A 23 13.21 1.33 -17.59
CA SER A 23 12.85 2.08 -16.38
C SER A 23 11.89 3.24 -16.65
N SER A 24 11.96 3.85 -17.85
CA SER A 24 11.07 4.96 -18.24
C SER A 24 9.69 4.49 -18.71
N ALA A 25 9.52 3.25 -19.17
CA ALA A 25 8.25 2.74 -19.66
C ALA A 25 7.26 2.41 -18.53
N ILE A 26 7.75 1.92 -17.39
CA ILE A 26 6.88 1.56 -16.25
C ILE A 26 6.40 2.80 -15.48
N SER A 27 7.24 3.84 -15.38
CA SER A 27 6.82 5.14 -14.83
C SER A 27 5.83 5.88 -15.75
N ASN A 28 5.93 5.71 -17.07
CA ASN A 28 5.08 6.37 -18.05
C ASN A 28 3.72 5.66 -18.25
N ALA A 29 3.60 4.37 -17.99
CA ALA A 29 2.31 3.67 -18.03
C ALA A 29 1.32 4.14 -16.93
N LEU A 30 1.83 4.79 -15.88
CA LEU A 30 1.03 5.37 -14.80
C LEU A 30 0.72 6.86 -14.97
N ALA A 31 1.21 7.52 -16.03
CA ALA A 31 1.16 8.98 -16.20
C ALA A 31 0.64 9.47 -17.57
N GLN A 32 0.09 8.60 -18.44
CA GLN A 32 -0.37 9.04 -19.76
C GLN A 32 -1.85 9.48 -19.75
N THR A 33 -2.06 10.74 -20.13
CA THR A 33 -3.33 11.33 -20.58
C THR A 33 -3.80 10.67 -21.88
N PRO A 34 -5.13 10.53 -22.10
CA PRO A 34 -5.67 9.82 -23.27
C PRO A 34 -5.42 10.57 -24.57
N PRO A 35 -5.13 9.85 -25.66
CA PRO A 35 -5.07 10.45 -26.99
C PRO A 35 -6.46 10.63 -27.62
N THR A 36 -6.58 11.69 -28.38
CA THR A 36 -7.71 12.14 -29.16
C THR A 36 -8.22 11.07 -30.15
N VAL A 37 -9.53 10.95 -30.20
CA VAL A 37 -10.33 10.06 -31.06
C VAL A 37 -10.01 10.21 -32.55
N ARG A 38 -9.77 9.10 -33.24
CA ARG A 38 -10.06 8.92 -34.66
C ARG A 38 -11.00 7.73 -34.85
N GLN A 39 -12.12 8.02 -35.53
CA GLN A 39 -13.19 7.08 -35.89
C GLN A 39 -12.78 6.14 -37.04
N ASN A 40 -13.40 4.96 -37.00
CA ASN A 40 -13.70 3.99 -38.07
C ASN A 40 -12.86 2.71 -38.09
N ALA A 41 -13.48 1.65 -37.59
CA ALA A 41 -13.60 0.35 -38.26
C ALA A 41 -14.60 -0.54 -37.49
N SER A 42 -15.51 -1.16 -38.21
CA SER A 42 -16.60 -2.00 -37.73
C SER A 42 -16.15 -3.33 -37.12
N PRO A 43 -16.93 -3.93 -36.23
CA PRO A 43 -16.52 -5.04 -35.40
C PRO A 43 -16.73 -6.41 -36.04
N THR A 44 -15.78 -7.30 -35.92
CA THR A 44 -16.02 -8.74 -36.03
C THR A 44 -15.90 -9.38 -34.66
N THR A 45 -17.02 -9.82 -34.16
CA THR A 45 -17.26 -10.48 -32.88
C THR A 45 -16.59 -11.85 -32.82
N THR A 46 -15.75 -12.09 -31.81
CA THR A 46 -15.65 -13.39 -31.16
C THR A 46 -15.31 -13.17 -29.69
N THR A 47 -16.33 -13.03 -28.90
CA THR A 47 -16.29 -12.96 -27.44
C THR A 47 -16.13 -14.38 -26.90
N THR A 48 -14.94 -14.74 -26.44
CA THR A 48 -14.77 -15.74 -25.38
C THR A 48 -14.58 -15.01 -24.06
N ALA A 49 -15.69 -14.69 -23.41
CA ALA A 49 -15.67 -14.18 -22.05
C ALA A 49 -15.19 -15.29 -21.11
N ASN A 50 -13.98 -15.17 -20.59
CA ASN A 50 -13.56 -15.90 -19.41
C ASN A 50 -14.43 -15.45 -18.22
N PRO A 51 -15.00 -16.36 -17.43
CA PRO A 51 -15.75 -16.00 -16.24
C PRO A 51 -14.76 -15.62 -15.13
N THR A 52 -14.24 -14.41 -15.16
CA THR A 52 -13.69 -13.80 -13.96
C THR A 52 -14.85 -13.61 -13.00
N HIS A 53 -14.86 -14.37 -11.89
CA HIS A 53 -15.81 -14.15 -10.82
C HIS A 53 -15.72 -12.68 -10.40
N LYS A 54 -16.71 -11.88 -10.79
CA LYS A 54 -16.82 -10.48 -10.38
C LYS A 54 -17.11 -10.47 -8.88
N HIS A 55 -16.07 -10.34 -8.07
CA HIS A 55 -16.25 -10.10 -6.65
C HIS A 55 -16.69 -8.65 -6.45
N PRO A 56 -17.81 -8.40 -5.76
CA PRO A 56 -18.21 -7.04 -5.45
C PRO A 56 -17.20 -6.38 -4.49
N PRO A 57 -16.96 -5.07 -4.61
CA PRO A 57 -16.08 -4.36 -3.71
C PRO A 57 -16.66 -4.28 -2.30
N THR A 58 -15.85 -4.65 -1.30
CA THR A 58 -16.21 -4.63 0.13
C THR A 58 -15.28 -3.74 0.96
N SER A 59 -14.47 -2.93 0.30
CA SER A 59 -13.46 -2.08 0.94
C SER A 59 -13.55 -0.67 0.37
N ALA A 60 -13.40 0.35 1.22
CA ALA A 60 -13.37 1.76 0.82
C ALA A 60 -12.17 2.49 1.44
N TYR A 61 -11.37 3.15 0.59
CA TYR A 61 -10.30 4.07 0.96
C TYR A 61 -10.79 5.52 0.83
N LEU A 62 -10.57 6.34 1.84
CA LEU A 62 -10.93 7.76 1.89
C LEU A 62 -9.66 8.60 1.99
N HIS A 63 -9.36 9.37 0.96
CA HIS A 63 -8.23 10.28 0.99
C HIS A 63 -8.61 11.60 1.65
N LEU A 64 -8.00 11.89 2.81
CA LEU A 64 -8.14 13.16 3.53
C LEU A 64 -6.82 13.94 3.38
N PRO A 65 -6.77 14.95 2.50
CA PRO A 65 -5.49 15.53 2.06
C PRO A 65 -4.85 16.53 3.03
N PHE A 66 -5.39 16.71 4.22
CA PHE A 66 -4.97 17.77 5.13
C PHE A 66 -3.72 17.40 5.93
N CYS A 67 -2.76 18.32 6.01
CA CYS A 67 -1.58 18.22 6.88
C CYS A 67 -1.29 19.56 7.53
N ARG A 68 -0.67 19.58 8.72
CA ARG A 68 -0.14 20.82 9.30
C ARG A 68 0.90 21.46 8.36
N LYS A 69 1.83 20.64 7.84
CA LYS A 69 2.81 21.01 6.81
C LYS A 69 3.17 19.80 5.96
N ARG A 70 3.79 20.02 4.78
CA ARG A 70 4.28 18.94 3.92
C ARG A 70 5.62 18.44 4.44
N CYS A 71 5.73 17.14 4.65
CA CYS A 71 7.01 16.48 4.93
C CYS A 71 7.91 16.49 3.69
N HIS A 72 9.24 16.44 3.90
CA HIS A 72 10.21 16.63 2.82
C HIS A 72 10.26 15.48 1.81
N TYR A 73 9.81 14.29 2.19
CA TYR A 73 9.73 13.07 1.35
C TYR A 73 8.34 12.83 0.73
N CYS A 74 7.32 13.62 1.12
CA CYS A 74 5.94 13.31 0.79
C CYS A 74 5.56 13.71 -0.65
N ASP A 75 5.14 12.73 -1.45
CA ASP A 75 4.65 12.90 -2.83
C ASP A 75 3.11 12.91 -2.95
N PHE A 76 2.39 12.70 -1.84
CA PHE A 76 0.93 12.66 -1.84
C PHE A 76 0.31 14.03 -2.15
N PRO A 77 -0.88 14.05 -2.80
CA PRO A 77 -1.65 15.28 -2.94
C PRO A 77 -2.17 15.71 -1.57
N ILE A 78 -1.55 16.74 -0.99
CA ILE A 78 -1.93 17.29 0.31
C ILE A 78 -2.23 18.77 0.25
N VAL A 79 -3.05 19.23 1.19
CA VAL A 79 -3.38 20.63 1.49
C VAL A 79 -2.76 20.99 2.83
N ALA A 80 -1.72 21.81 2.83
CA ALA A 80 -1.10 22.30 4.06
C ALA A 80 -2.00 23.36 4.71
N LEU A 81 -2.44 23.09 5.95
CA LEU A 81 -3.31 24.00 6.71
C LEU A 81 -2.52 25.14 7.35
N GLY A 82 -1.22 24.94 7.61
CA GLY A 82 -0.37 25.87 8.34
C GLY A 82 -0.44 25.62 9.85
N SER A 83 0.27 26.48 10.58
CA SER A 83 0.37 26.43 12.06
C SER A 83 -0.68 27.31 12.73
N SER A 84 -1.80 27.64 12.10
CA SER A 84 -2.84 28.41 12.76
C SER A 84 -3.35 27.66 13.97
N PRO A 85 -3.33 28.24 15.18
CA PRO A 85 -3.97 27.64 16.33
C PRO A 85 -5.47 27.62 16.04
N THR A 86 -6.02 26.42 15.85
CA THR A 86 -7.48 26.20 15.80
C THR A 86 -8.13 26.28 17.19
N ASP A 87 -7.41 26.83 18.18
CA ASP A 87 -7.81 26.83 19.59
C ASP A 87 -8.66 28.04 20.02
N THR A 88 -9.11 28.90 19.10
CA THR A 88 -9.80 30.12 19.53
C THR A 88 -11.23 30.33 19.01
N ASP A 89 -11.79 29.44 18.20
CA ASP A 89 -13.23 29.54 17.87
C ASP A 89 -13.80 28.17 17.46
N ASP A 90 -14.99 27.89 17.90
CA ASP A 90 -15.86 26.71 17.69
C ASP A 90 -16.18 26.45 16.18
N LYS A 91 -15.39 26.98 15.26
CA LYS A 91 -15.61 26.90 13.82
C LYS A 91 -14.55 26.04 13.13
N ASP A 92 -15.03 25.02 12.43
CA ASP A 92 -14.15 24.23 11.58
C ASP A 92 -13.45 25.06 10.50
N ASP A 93 -12.26 24.60 10.12
CA ASP A 93 -11.59 25.12 8.93
C ASP A 93 -12.49 24.93 7.69
N PRO A 94 -12.89 25.99 7.01
CA PRO A 94 -13.79 25.89 5.85
C PRO A 94 -13.20 25.05 4.71
N ARG A 95 -11.86 24.89 4.64
CA ARG A 95 -11.21 24.02 3.64
C ARG A 95 -11.54 22.56 3.93
N ILE A 96 -11.54 22.15 5.21
CA ILE A 96 -11.92 20.79 5.64
C ILE A 96 -13.39 20.56 5.38
N LEU A 97 -14.25 21.48 5.84
CA LEU A 97 -15.70 21.36 5.68
C LEU A 97 -16.13 21.21 4.22
N ASN A 98 -15.65 22.11 3.35
CA ASN A 98 -15.98 22.08 1.92
C ASN A 98 -15.50 20.80 1.25
N TYR A 99 -14.32 20.33 1.62
CA TYR A 99 -13.79 19.08 1.07
C TYR A 99 -14.60 17.86 1.51
N ILE A 100 -14.98 17.76 2.77
CA ILE A 100 -15.81 16.66 3.27
C ILE A 100 -17.20 16.67 2.61
N GLN A 101 -17.79 17.82 2.37
CA GLN A 101 -19.02 17.93 1.59
C GLN A 101 -18.84 17.40 0.16
N LEU A 102 -17.74 17.78 -0.49
CA LEU A 102 -17.41 17.30 -1.84
C LEU A 102 -17.17 15.79 -1.86
N LEU A 103 -16.46 15.24 -0.87
CA LEU A 103 -16.22 13.81 -0.70
C LEU A 103 -17.53 13.03 -0.52
N CYS A 104 -18.46 13.54 0.31
CA CYS A 104 -19.78 12.93 0.47
C CYS A 104 -20.59 12.95 -0.85
N ARG A 105 -20.50 14.01 -1.64
CA ARG A 105 -21.13 14.09 -2.97
C ARG A 105 -20.55 13.02 -3.92
N GLU A 106 -19.21 12.85 -3.95
CA GLU A 106 -18.56 11.78 -4.73
C GLU A 106 -19.09 10.40 -4.34
N ILE A 107 -19.15 10.11 -3.02
CA ILE A 107 -19.65 8.83 -2.50
C ILE A 107 -21.10 8.60 -2.96
N GLN A 108 -21.95 9.59 -2.85
CA GLN A 108 -23.37 9.49 -3.23
C GLN A 108 -23.55 9.29 -4.74
N ALA A 109 -22.77 10.00 -5.56
CA ALA A 109 -22.85 9.93 -7.02
C ALA A 109 -22.23 8.64 -7.59
N THR A 110 -21.37 7.95 -6.82
CA THR A 110 -20.73 6.71 -7.29
C THR A 110 -21.74 5.61 -7.50
N GLN A 111 -21.67 4.96 -8.66
CA GLN A 111 -22.56 3.84 -8.99
C GLN A 111 -22.21 2.62 -8.11
N SER A 112 -23.25 1.94 -7.65
CA SER A 112 -23.14 0.66 -6.93
C SER A 112 -24.31 -0.22 -7.33
N GLU A 113 -24.07 -1.52 -7.41
CA GLU A 113 -25.16 -2.48 -7.63
C GLU A 113 -25.93 -2.69 -6.31
N SER A 114 -27.25 -2.76 -6.39
CA SER A 114 -28.15 -2.86 -5.22
C SER A 114 -27.93 -4.13 -4.37
N ASN A 115 -27.27 -5.16 -4.95
CA ASN A 115 -27.00 -6.45 -4.29
C ASN A 115 -25.57 -6.57 -3.79
N ASN A 116 -24.76 -5.51 -3.83
CA ASN A 116 -23.41 -5.57 -3.29
C ASN A 116 -23.43 -5.79 -1.76
N PRO A 117 -22.55 -6.66 -1.24
CA PRO A 117 -22.43 -6.82 0.21
C PRO A 117 -21.93 -5.53 0.86
N PRO A 118 -22.28 -5.30 2.14
CA PRO A 118 -21.83 -4.12 2.85
C PRO A 118 -20.31 -4.10 3.01
N LEU A 119 -19.76 -2.89 3.15
CA LEU A 119 -18.31 -2.67 3.34
C LEU A 119 -17.81 -3.41 4.58
N GLN A 120 -16.71 -4.12 4.42
CA GLN A 120 -15.99 -4.85 5.47
C GLN A 120 -14.81 -4.04 6.00
N THR A 121 -14.26 -3.13 5.20
CA THR A 121 -13.19 -2.24 5.62
C THR A 121 -13.40 -0.82 5.12
N VAL A 122 -13.10 0.15 5.97
CA VAL A 122 -13.00 1.58 5.65
C VAL A 122 -11.64 2.08 6.12
N PHE A 123 -10.91 2.78 5.28
CA PHE A 123 -9.58 3.28 5.61
C PHE A 123 -9.49 4.78 5.34
N PHE A 124 -9.38 5.59 6.38
CA PHE A 124 -9.09 7.01 6.30
C PHE A 124 -7.58 7.22 6.24
N GLY A 125 -7.09 7.69 5.10
CA GLY A 125 -5.65 7.90 4.88
C GLY A 125 -5.36 9.16 4.08
N GLY A 126 -4.09 9.33 3.70
CA GLY A 126 -3.65 10.35 2.76
C GLY A 126 -2.71 11.40 3.33
N GLY A 127 -3.24 12.51 3.85
CA GLY A 127 -2.48 13.52 4.55
C GLY A 127 -2.35 13.19 6.04
N THR A 128 -3.23 13.77 6.84
CA THR A 128 -3.35 13.55 8.29
C THR A 128 -4.84 13.49 8.65
N PRO A 129 -5.49 12.34 8.50
CA PRO A 129 -6.92 12.19 8.77
C PRO A 129 -7.34 12.63 10.17
N SER A 130 -6.46 12.47 11.16
CA SER A 130 -6.69 12.92 12.53
C SER A 130 -6.84 14.45 12.70
N LEU A 131 -6.58 15.25 11.68
CA LEU A 131 -6.92 16.69 11.70
C LEU A 131 -8.41 16.95 11.50
N VAL A 132 -9.14 16.02 10.87
CA VAL A 132 -10.56 16.17 10.60
C VAL A 132 -11.37 16.03 11.90
N PRO A 133 -12.31 16.95 12.20
CA PRO A 133 -13.19 16.85 13.36
C PRO A 133 -14.07 15.57 13.33
N PRO A 134 -14.30 14.90 14.49
CA PRO A 134 -15.10 13.66 14.57
C PRO A 134 -16.48 13.77 13.93
N ARG A 135 -17.18 14.90 14.09
CA ARG A 135 -18.49 15.13 13.46
C ARG A 135 -18.47 15.07 11.94
N LEU A 136 -17.35 15.50 11.29
CA LEU A 136 -17.18 15.41 9.85
C LEU A 136 -16.81 13.98 9.41
N VAL A 137 -16.05 13.24 10.22
CA VAL A 137 -15.84 11.80 10.04
C VAL A 137 -17.16 11.04 10.11
N SER A 138 -18.02 11.38 11.07
CA SER A 138 -19.39 10.84 11.20
C SER A 138 -20.22 11.06 9.93
N SER A 139 -20.14 12.25 9.32
CA SER A 139 -20.86 12.55 8.07
C SER A 139 -20.40 11.65 6.91
N VAL A 140 -19.09 11.39 6.80
CA VAL A 140 -18.54 10.48 5.79
C VAL A 140 -18.99 9.04 6.04
N LEU A 141 -18.86 8.54 7.28
CA LEU A 141 -19.30 7.18 7.65
C LEU A 141 -20.80 6.99 7.44
N GLY A 142 -21.63 7.98 7.81
CA GLY A 142 -23.07 7.96 7.55
C GLY A 142 -23.40 7.90 6.06
N THR A 143 -22.65 8.65 5.23
CA THR A 143 -22.83 8.62 3.77
C THR A 143 -22.43 7.26 3.18
N LEU A 144 -21.30 6.67 3.61
CA LEU A 144 -20.88 5.33 3.21
C LEU A 144 -21.90 4.27 3.62
N GLY A 145 -22.35 4.31 4.89
CA GLY A 145 -23.33 3.37 5.41
C GLY A 145 -24.65 3.42 4.66
N SER A 146 -25.14 4.64 4.33
CA SER A 146 -26.37 4.82 3.55
C SER A 146 -26.23 4.35 2.09
N LYS A 147 -25.06 4.53 1.49
CA LYS A 147 -24.83 4.22 0.07
C LYS A 147 -24.47 2.76 -0.20
N PHE A 148 -23.57 2.20 0.59
CA PHE A 148 -23.01 0.87 0.37
C PHE A 148 -23.35 -0.14 1.48
N GLY A 149 -23.89 0.33 2.60
CA GLY A 149 -23.95 -0.48 3.82
C GLY A 149 -22.57 -0.58 4.48
N LEU A 150 -22.56 -0.75 5.78
CA LEU A 150 -21.36 -0.97 6.58
C LEU A 150 -21.62 -2.12 7.54
N ARG A 151 -20.76 -3.13 7.57
CA ARG A 151 -20.88 -4.25 8.50
C ARG A 151 -20.67 -3.77 9.94
N SER A 152 -21.36 -4.37 10.88
CA SER A 152 -21.20 -4.06 12.32
C SER A 152 -19.80 -4.42 12.86
N ASP A 153 -19.10 -5.35 12.21
CA ASP A 153 -17.74 -5.81 12.52
C ASP A 153 -16.70 -5.29 11.51
N ALA A 154 -17.01 -4.24 10.75
CA ALA A 154 -16.10 -3.65 9.80
C ALA A 154 -14.82 -3.13 10.47
N GLU A 155 -13.66 -3.34 9.85
CA GLU A 155 -12.44 -2.65 10.23
C GLU A 155 -12.47 -1.22 9.72
N ILE A 156 -12.55 -0.24 10.62
CA ILE A 156 -12.49 1.19 10.32
C ILE A 156 -11.16 1.72 10.80
N SER A 157 -10.25 1.90 9.86
CA SER A 157 -8.87 2.34 10.10
C SER A 157 -8.72 3.84 9.91
N MET A 158 -7.90 4.48 10.73
CA MET A 158 -7.55 5.90 10.58
C MET A 158 -6.05 6.13 10.79
N GLU A 159 -5.41 6.80 9.84
CA GLU A 159 -4.05 7.32 10.00
C GLU A 159 -4.08 8.53 10.94
N MET A 160 -3.17 8.55 11.91
CA MET A 160 -3.08 9.60 12.92
C MET A 160 -1.63 10.10 13.05
N ASP A 161 -1.47 11.41 13.24
CA ASP A 161 -0.17 12.03 13.42
C ASP A 161 -0.03 12.53 14.87
N PRO A 162 1.11 12.28 15.56
CA PRO A 162 1.32 12.78 16.91
C PRO A 162 1.07 14.30 17.01
N GLY A 163 0.45 14.73 18.12
CA GLY A 163 0.09 16.12 18.36
C GLY A 163 -1.12 16.65 17.56
N THR A 164 -1.93 15.77 16.91
CA THR A 164 -3.15 16.17 16.19
C THR A 164 -4.45 15.68 16.84
N PHE A 165 -4.33 14.98 17.94
CA PHE A 165 -5.45 14.43 18.71
C PHE A 165 -5.13 14.36 20.20
N ASP A 166 -6.17 14.39 21.02
CA ASP A 166 -6.15 14.15 22.45
C ASP A 166 -7.02 12.94 22.82
N ALA A 167 -7.09 12.59 24.09
CA ALA A 167 -7.87 11.46 24.58
C ALA A 167 -9.39 11.64 24.33
N LYS A 168 -9.90 12.89 24.34
CA LYS A 168 -11.30 13.18 24.04
C LYS A 168 -11.62 12.85 22.59
N LYS A 169 -10.84 13.38 21.65
CA LYS A 169 -11.00 13.14 20.22
C LYS A 169 -10.84 11.65 19.88
N MET A 170 -9.88 10.96 20.50
CA MET A 170 -9.71 9.52 20.32
C MET A 170 -10.99 8.77 20.71
N LYS A 171 -11.56 9.04 21.88
CA LYS A 171 -12.82 8.40 22.33
C LYS A 171 -13.98 8.70 21.41
N GLU A 172 -14.15 9.96 20.98
CA GLU A 172 -15.19 10.35 20.02
C GLU A 172 -15.06 9.58 18.70
N LEU A 173 -13.84 9.38 18.18
CA LEU A 173 -13.60 8.59 16.97
C LEU A 173 -13.90 7.10 17.18
N MET A 174 -13.54 6.54 18.34
CA MET A 174 -13.90 5.15 18.71
C MET A 174 -15.42 4.96 18.81
N GLU A 175 -16.15 5.91 19.37
CA GLU A 175 -17.62 5.89 19.43
C GLU A 175 -18.27 5.91 18.03
N LEU A 176 -17.61 6.52 17.05
CA LEU A 176 -18.02 6.48 15.64
C LEU A 176 -17.69 5.15 14.94
N GLY A 177 -16.99 4.23 15.63
CA GLY A 177 -16.62 2.93 15.12
C GLY A 177 -15.18 2.80 14.60
N VAL A 178 -14.34 3.84 14.70
CA VAL A 178 -12.90 3.70 14.42
C VAL A 178 -12.32 2.70 15.40
N ASN A 179 -11.84 1.56 14.89
CA ASN A 179 -11.36 0.43 15.69
C ASN A 179 -9.94 -0.02 15.31
N ARG A 180 -9.30 0.66 14.36
CA ARG A 180 -7.89 0.51 14.03
C ARG A 180 -7.24 1.88 13.82
N VAL A 181 -6.09 2.10 14.45
CA VAL A 181 -5.31 3.34 14.35
C VAL A 181 -3.94 3.04 13.76
N SER A 182 -3.45 3.88 12.82
CA SER A 182 -2.08 3.85 12.33
C SER A 182 -1.38 5.14 12.74
N LEU A 183 -0.42 5.05 13.66
CA LEU A 183 0.26 6.19 14.25
C LEU A 183 1.57 6.46 13.51
N GLY A 184 1.64 7.58 12.81
CA GLY A 184 2.78 8.00 12.02
C GLY A 184 3.95 8.55 12.84
N VAL A 185 4.65 7.70 13.57
CA VAL A 185 5.80 8.05 14.42
C VAL A 185 7.03 8.41 13.60
N GLN A 186 7.40 7.57 12.65
CA GLN A 186 8.50 7.64 11.70
C GLN A 186 9.89 7.43 12.32
N ALA A 187 10.24 8.12 13.40
CA ALA A 187 11.49 7.96 14.16
C ALA A 187 11.31 8.43 15.62
N PHE A 188 12.22 8.02 16.50
CA PHE A 188 12.25 8.43 17.90
C PHE A 188 13.40 9.43 18.22
N GLN A 189 13.94 10.09 17.19
CA GLN A 189 14.96 11.13 17.35
C GLN A 189 14.48 12.43 16.72
N ASP A 190 14.50 13.54 17.50
CA ASP A 190 14.03 14.86 17.07
C ASP A 190 14.80 15.38 15.85
N GLU A 191 16.08 15.07 15.74
CA GLU A 191 16.92 15.44 14.62
C GLU A 191 16.46 14.80 13.30
N LEU A 192 16.07 13.52 13.32
CA LEU A 192 15.53 12.81 12.16
C LEU A 192 14.15 13.34 11.79
N LEU A 193 13.27 13.55 12.77
CA LEU A 193 11.95 14.14 12.55
C LEU A 193 12.06 15.54 11.92
N LYS A 194 12.97 16.35 12.43
CA LYS A 194 13.25 17.70 11.89
C LYS A 194 13.83 17.64 10.48
N ALA A 195 14.77 16.75 10.21
CA ALA A 195 15.36 16.55 8.88
C ALA A 195 14.28 16.14 7.86
N CYS A 196 13.33 15.31 8.25
CA CYS A 196 12.18 14.89 7.44
C CYS A 196 11.10 15.96 7.29
N GLY A 197 11.21 17.07 8.03
CA GLY A 197 10.19 18.11 8.05
C GLY A 197 8.91 17.71 8.73
N ARG A 198 8.95 16.77 9.72
CA ARG A 198 7.76 16.39 10.50
C ARG A 198 7.24 17.58 11.31
N ALA A 199 5.93 17.58 11.55
CA ALA A 199 5.25 18.63 12.30
C ALA A 199 5.22 18.34 13.81
N HIS A 200 5.60 17.14 14.23
CA HIS A 200 5.68 16.71 15.62
C HIS A 200 7.13 16.45 16.06
N CYS A 201 7.34 16.37 17.34
CA CYS A 201 8.59 16.01 18.01
C CYS A 201 8.40 14.70 18.81
N VAL A 202 9.50 14.15 19.34
CA VAL A 202 9.49 12.90 20.13
C VAL A 202 8.57 12.97 21.36
N LYS A 203 8.45 14.14 21.99
CA LYS A 203 7.53 14.33 23.13
C LYS A 203 6.09 14.06 22.70
N GLU A 204 5.65 14.60 21.55
CA GLU A 204 4.30 14.36 21.02
C GLU A 204 4.09 12.90 20.60
N VAL A 205 5.16 12.19 20.20
CA VAL A 205 5.13 10.73 19.96
C VAL A 205 4.78 9.97 21.23
N HIS A 206 5.48 10.23 22.34
CA HIS A 206 5.19 9.58 23.61
C HIS A 206 3.79 9.90 24.14
N GLU A 207 3.36 11.18 24.07
CA GLU A 207 2.00 11.58 24.42
C GLU A 207 0.94 10.84 23.57
N ALA A 208 1.16 10.69 22.27
CA ALA A 208 0.26 9.97 21.38
C ALA A 208 0.17 8.47 21.73
N ILE A 209 1.29 7.82 22.03
CA ILE A 209 1.33 6.41 22.47
C ILE A 209 0.54 6.25 23.79
N GLU A 210 0.74 7.17 24.74
CA GLU A 210 0.02 7.16 26.03
C GLU A 210 -1.49 7.33 25.82
N ILE A 211 -1.92 8.25 24.92
CA ILE A 211 -3.33 8.45 24.59
C ILE A 211 -3.95 7.18 24.00
N VAL A 212 -3.27 6.55 23.02
CA VAL A 212 -3.73 5.30 22.38
C VAL A 212 -3.89 4.20 23.43
N GLY A 213 -2.91 4.01 24.30
CA GLY A 213 -2.93 3.01 25.38
C GLY A 213 -4.03 3.30 26.41
N SER A 214 -4.13 4.55 26.90
CA SER A 214 -5.10 4.94 27.94
C SER A 214 -6.56 4.90 27.45
N CYS A 215 -6.79 5.07 26.14
CA CYS A 215 -8.11 4.91 25.52
C CYS A 215 -8.48 3.45 25.22
N GLY A 216 -7.56 2.49 25.41
CA GLY A 216 -7.82 1.07 25.22
C GLY A 216 -7.92 0.65 23.74
N VAL A 217 -7.21 1.34 22.83
CA VAL A 217 -7.16 0.94 21.43
C VAL A 217 -6.24 -0.29 21.29
N GLU A 218 -6.83 -1.47 21.13
CA GLU A 218 -6.07 -2.73 21.01
C GLU A 218 -5.42 -2.90 19.62
N ASN A 219 -6.17 -2.56 18.56
CA ASN A 219 -5.70 -2.69 17.17
C ASN A 219 -5.07 -1.37 16.71
N TRP A 220 -3.78 -1.20 17.00
CA TRP A 220 -3.06 -0.05 16.52
C TRP A 220 -1.71 -0.42 15.91
N SER A 221 -1.33 0.37 14.92
CA SER A 221 -0.08 0.27 14.18
C SER A 221 0.85 1.42 14.55
N MET A 222 2.13 1.14 14.62
CA MET A 222 3.18 2.16 14.62
C MET A 222 3.90 2.14 13.27
N ASP A 223 4.00 3.30 12.63
CA ASP A 223 4.66 3.43 11.34
C ASP A 223 6.04 4.07 11.54
N LEU A 224 7.08 3.38 11.09
CA LEU A 224 8.49 3.80 11.14
C LEU A 224 9.05 3.93 9.73
N ILE A 225 10.07 4.78 9.57
CA ILE A 225 10.80 4.92 8.30
C ILE A 225 12.29 4.66 8.57
N SER A 226 12.85 3.68 7.87
CA SER A 226 14.29 3.43 7.80
C SER A 226 14.94 4.27 6.70
N SER A 227 16.26 4.31 6.73
CA SER A 227 17.08 5.00 5.71
C SER A 227 16.85 6.51 5.62
N LEU A 228 16.47 7.13 6.74
CA LEU A 228 16.34 8.58 6.82
C LEU A 228 17.72 9.29 6.72
N PRO A 229 17.76 10.56 6.22
CA PRO A 229 19.00 11.32 6.17
C PRO A 229 19.66 11.41 7.57
N HIS A 230 20.94 11.11 7.64
CA HIS A 230 21.75 11.06 8.87
C HIS A 230 21.38 9.93 9.85
N GLN A 231 20.49 9.01 9.52
CA GLN A 231 20.14 7.89 10.39
C GLN A 231 21.31 6.92 10.53
N THR A 232 21.71 6.63 11.79
CA THR A 232 22.73 5.62 12.09
C THR A 232 22.08 4.29 12.48
N SER A 233 22.90 3.23 12.54
CA SER A 233 22.43 1.90 12.98
C SER A 233 21.90 1.94 14.41
N GLU A 234 22.56 2.69 15.28
CA GLU A 234 22.18 2.84 16.69
C GLU A 234 20.83 3.56 16.84
N MET A 235 20.61 4.64 16.06
CA MET A 235 19.33 5.36 16.03
C MET A 235 18.20 4.47 15.52
N TRP A 236 18.49 3.63 14.52
CA TRP A 236 17.50 2.70 13.98
C TRP A 236 17.15 1.60 14.98
N GLU A 237 18.18 0.99 15.61
CA GLU A 237 17.99 0.00 16.67
C GLU A 237 17.21 0.56 17.87
N GLU A 238 17.53 1.78 18.34
CA GLU A 238 16.77 2.48 19.38
C GLU A 238 15.31 2.66 19.00
N SER A 239 15.02 3.10 17.77
CA SER A 239 13.65 3.28 17.28
C SER A 239 12.87 1.95 17.27
N LEU A 240 13.51 0.85 16.87
CA LEU A 240 12.90 -0.49 16.91
C LEU A 240 12.65 -0.97 18.34
N MET A 241 13.60 -0.76 19.26
CA MET A 241 13.42 -1.11 20.68
C MET A 241 12.24 -0.37 21.29
N LEU A 242 12.15 0.95 21.10
CA LEU A 242 11.05 1.76 21.63
C LEU A 242 9.69 1.39 20.98
N ALA A 243 9.69 1.02 19.71
CA ALA A 243 8.49 0.50 19.06
C ALA A 243 8.03 -0.83 19.67
N ILE A 244 8.95 -1.74 19.94
CA ILE A 244 8.66 -3.04 20.58
C ILE A 244 8.18 -2.82 22.03
N GLU A 245 8.80 -1.90 22.78
CA GLU A 245 8.42 -1.56 24.15
C GLU A 245 7.00 -0.97 24.23
N ALA A 246 6.60 -0.15 23.25
CA ALA A 246 5.26 0.41 23.14
C ALA A 246 4.18 -0.65 22.86
N ARG A 247 4.56 -1.87 22.43
CA ARG A 247 3.69 -3.04 22.20
C ARG A 247 2.51 -2.80 21.28
N PRO A 248 2.64 -2.14 20.11
CA PRO A 248 1.56 -2.08 19.15
C PRO A 248 1.17 -3.49 18.70
N ALA A 249 -0.05 -3.64 18.21
CA ALA A 249 -0.49 -4.89 17.59
C ALA A 249 0.13 -5.10 16.19
N HIS A 250 0.59 -4.01 15.57
CA HIS A 250 1.13 -3.97 14.21
C HIS A 250 2.26 -2.93 14.11
N VAL A 251 3.28 -3.20 13.30
CA VAL A 251 4.35 -2.25 12.99
C VAL A 251 4.51 -2.20 11.47
N SER A 252 4.47 -0.99 10.90
CA SER A 252 4.87 -0.77 9.50
C SER A 252 6.29 -0.19 9.49
N VAL A 253 7.15 -0.81 8.71
CA VAL A 253 8.54 -0.37 8.50
C VAL A 253 8.72 -0.04 7.03
N TYR A 254 8.75 1.24 6.73
CA TYR A 254 8.97 1.72 5.35
C TYR A 254 10.44 2.04 5.16
N ASP A 255 11.00 1.65 4.02
CA ASP A 255 12.28 2.18 3.58
C ASP A 255 12.07 3.50 2.83
N LEU A 256 12.88 4.52 3.15
CA LEU A 256 12.74 5.85 2.56
C LEU A 256 12.87 5.80 1.04
N GLN A 257 11.83 6.26 0.34
CA GLN A 257 11.89 6.46 -1.10
C GLN A 257 12.10 7.94 -1.42
N VAL A 258 13.12 8.22 -2.24
CA VAL A 258 13.44 9.57 -2.71
C VAL A 258 12.67 9.83 -4.00
N GLU A 259 11.43 10.31 -3.84
CA GLU A 259 10.52 10.54 -4.97
C GLU A 259 10.79 11.87 -5.68
N GLN A 260 10.76 11.83 -7.02
CA GLN A 260 10.87 13.04 -7.83
C GLN A 260 9.74 14.03 -7.51
N GLY A 261 10.08 15.33 -7.48
CA GLY A 261 9.14 16.39 -7.15
C GLY A 261 8.95 16.64 -5.65
N THR A 262 9.55 15.81 -4.79
CA THR A 262 9.63 16.06 -3.34
C THR A 262 10.87 16.93 -3.01
N LYS A 263 10.90 17.50 -1.80
CA LYS A 263 12.09 18.21 -1.34
C LYS A 263 13.32 17.31 -1.26
N PHE A 264 13.14 16.06 -0.83
CA PHE A 264 14.24 15.08 -0.82
C PHE A 264 14.69 14.71 -2.23
N GLY A 265 13.79 14.59 -3.19
CA GLY A 265 14.13 14.35 -4.60
C GLY A 265 14.92 15.49 -5.27
N ILE A 266 14.86 16.71 -4.70
CA ILE A 266 15.67 17.85 -5.14
C ILE A 266 17.03 17.89 -4.43
N LEU A 267 17.09 17.49 -3.15
CA LEU A 267 18.25 17.67 -2.28
C LEU A 267 19.21 16.49 -2.28
N TYR A 268 18.70 15.26 -2.49
CA TYR A 268 19.45 14.04 -2.22
C TYR A 268 19.46 13.09 -3.42
N THR A 269 20.59 12.40 -3.57
CA THR A 269 20.77 11.26 -4.47
C THR A 269 20.69 9.97 -3.65
N PRO A 270 19.84 8.99 -4.03
CA PRO A 270 19.78 7.71 -3.33
C PRO A 270 21.16 7.05 -3.22
N GLY A 271 21.49 6.50 -2.04
CA GLY A 271 22.77 5.84 -1.75
C GLY A 271 23.94 6.76 -1.48
N GLU A 272 23.75 8.10 -1.54
CA GLU A 272 24.80 9.09 -1.25
C GLU A 272 24.48 9.82 0.08
N PHE A 273 25.56 10.12 0.86
CA PHE A 273 25.42 10.89 2.09
C PHE A 273 24.63 12.22 1.84
N PRO A 274 23.66 12.62 2.68
CA PRO A 274 23.42 12.12 4.04
C PRO A 274 22.47 10.90 4.15
N LEU A 275 22.07 10.29 3.03
CA LEU A 275 21.32 9.04 3.05
C LEU A 275 22.26 7.87 3.33
N PRO A 276 21.79 6.81 4.01
CA PRO A 276 22.52 5.56 4.13
C PRO A 276 22.85 4.96 2.75
N SER A 277 23.97 4.25 2.67
CA SER A 277 24.28 3.44 1.49
C SER A 277 23.29 2.28 1.35
N ASP A 278 23.20 1.70 0.13
CA ASP A 278 22.35 0.54 -0.14
C ASP A 278 22.62 -0.62 0.83
N ASN A 279 23.89 -0.86 1.18
CA ASN A 279 24.27 -1.90 2.16
C ASN A 279 23.74 -1.57 3.56
N GLN A 280 23.84 -0.33 3.99
CA GLN A 280 23.30 0.09 5.30
C GLN A 280 21.77 -0.01 5.33
N SER A 281 21.08 0.37 4.26
CA SER A 281 19.63 0.21 4.14
C SER A 281 19.23 -1.26 4.19
N ALA A 282 19.98 -2.14 3.53
CA ALA A 282 19.78 -3.59 3.61
C ALA A 282 19.98 -4.13 5.04
N ASP A 283 21.01 -3.64 5.76
CA ASP A 283 21.25 -4.00 7.15
C ASP A 283 20.13 -3.50 8.07
N PHE A 284 19.59 -2.29 7.83
CA PHE A 284 18.43 -1.78 8.55
C PHE A 284 17.19 -2.65 8.37
N TYR A 285 16.93 -3.09 7.14
CA TYR A 285 15.83 -4.00 6.85
C TYR A 285 15.96 -5.34 7.58
N LYS A 286 17.17 -5.94 7.53
CA LYS A 286 17.45 -7.22 8.22
C LYS A 286 17.34 -7.08 9.73
N LEU A 287 17.83 -5.97 10.30
CA LEU A 287 17.71 -5.68 11.70
C LEU A 287 16.24 -5.58 12.14
N ALA A 288 15.41 -4.85 11.40
CA ALA A 288 13.98 -4.74 11.67
C ALA A 288 13.29 -6.11 11.62
N SER A 289 13.55 -6.91 10.58
CA SER A 289 12.99 -8.27 10.46
C SER A 289 13.37 -9.14 11.65
N SER A 290 14.65 -9.15 12.04
CA SER A 290 15.15 -9.93 13.17
C SER A 290 14.54 -9.49 14.50
N MET A 291 14.58 -8.18 14.81
CA MET A 291 14.12 -7.66 16.10
C MET A 291 12.61 -7.83 16.29
N LEU A 292 11.81 -7.51 15.26
CA LEU A 292 10.35 -7.63 15.31
C LEU A 292 9.92 -9.11 15.37
N SER A 293 10.56 -10.00 14.61
CA SER A 293 10.27 -11.44 14.67
C SER A 293 10.61 -12.01 16.04
N ASN A 294 11.74 -11.63 16.64
CA ASN A 294 12.12 -12.05 18.00
C ASN A 294 11.15 -11.51 19.07
N ALA A 295 10.50 -10.35 18.81
CA ALA A 295 9.46 -9.80 19.66
C ALA A 295 8.05 -10.40 19.40
N GLY A 296 7.94 -11.43 18.54
CA GLY A 296 6.72 -12.19 18.28
C GLY A 296 5.78 -11.55 17.25
N TYR A 297 6.30 -10.69 16.38
CA TYR A 297 5.55 -10.19 15.21
C TYR A 297 5.79 -11.08 13.99
N ASN A 298 4.75 -11.34 13.23
CA ASN A 298 4.82 -12.04 11.95
C ASN A 298 5.05 -11.03 10.83
N HIS A 299 6.08 -11.22 10.03
CA HIS A 299 6.34 -10.45 8.82
C HIS A 299 5.41 -10.94 7.70
N TYR A 300 4.21 -10.34 7.57
CA TYR A 300 3.18 -10.88 6.69
C TYR A 300 3.18 -10.26 5.28
N GLU A 301 3.78 -9.08 5.11
CA GLU A 301 4.05 -8.45 3.82
C GLU A 301 5.27 -7.56 3.92
N ILE A 302 5.83 -7.17 2.81
CA ILE A 302 7.17 -6.61 2.63
C ILE A 302 7.56 -5.47 3.58
N SER A 303 6.57 -4.69 4.07
CA SER A 303 6.80 -3.54 4.96
C SER A 303 6.06 -3.67 6.28
N SER A 304 5.34 -4.76 6.54
CA SER A 304 4.44 -4.81 7.69
C SER A 304 4.58 -6.09 8.51
N TYR A 305 4.59 -5.87 9.81
CA TYR A 305 4.72 -6.88 10.86
C TYR A 305 3.51 -6.79 11.77
N SER A 306 2.94 -7.92 12.17
CA SER A 306 1.78 -7.93 13.07
C SER A 306 1.81 -9.08 14.06
N LYS A 307 1.15 -8.91 15.19
CA LYS A 307 0.72 -10.04 16.01
C LYS A 307 -0.37 -10.79 15.25
N SER A 308 -0.54 -12.08 15.56
CA SER A 308 -1.53 -12.92 14.89
C SER A 308 -2.92 -12.30 14.95
N SER A 309 -3.60 -12.24 13.82
CA SER A 309 -4.95 -11.66 13.63
C SER A 309 -5.03 -10.13 13.65
N PHE A 310 -3.89 -9.42 13.64
CA PHE A 310 -3.83 -7.96 13.59
C PHE A 310 -3.27 -7.42 12.26
N GLU A 311 -3.21 -8.27 11.23
CA GLU A 311 -2.89 -7.83 9.87
C GLU A 311 -3.91 -6.77 9.42
N CYS A 312 -3.47 -5.72 8.72
CA CYS A 312 -4.39 -4.70 8.19
C CYS A 312 -5.28 -5.33 7.10
N LYS A 313 -6.55 -5.58 7.42
CA LYS A 313 -7.51 -6.22 6.49
C LYS A 313 -7.69 -5.38 5.22
N HIS A 314 -7.67 -4.06 5.37
CA HIS A 314 -7.79 -3.15 4.23
C HIS A 314 -6.59 -3.29 3.27
N ASN A 315 -5.35 -3.31 3.77
CA ASN A 315 -4.15 -3.49 2.94
C ASN A 315 -4.11 -4.89 2.29
N LEU A 316 -4.60 -5.92 3.00
CA LEU A 316 -4.73 -7.25 2.44
C LEU A 316 -5.68 -7.30 1.22
N THR A 317 -6.66 -6.41 1.13
CA THR A 317 -7.51 -6.26 -0.07
C THR A 317 -6.67 -5.94 -1.30
N TYR A 318 -5.70 -5.03 -1.15
CA TYR A 318 -4.78 -4.66 -2.24
C TYR A 318 -3.85 -5.81 -2.64
N TRP A 319 -3.21 -6.45 -1.66
CA TRP A 319 -2.30 -7.57 -1.89
C TRP A 319 -2.99 -8.77 -2.53
N GLN A 320 -4.29 -8.93 -2.32
CA GLN A 320 -5.12 -10.00 -2.88
C GLN A 320 -5.81 -9.62 -4.20
N SER A 321 -5.49 -8.48 -4.80
CA SER A 321 -6.15 -7.94 -6.00
C SER A 321 -7.68 -7.93 -5.90
N LYS A 322 -8.23 -7.70 -4.72
CA LYS A 322 -9.68 -7.60 -4.52
C LYS A 322 -10.18 -6.22 -4.92
N PRO A 323 -11.42 -6.12 -5.44
CA PRO A 323 -12.02 -4.84 -5.76
C PRO A 323 -12.19 -3.95 -4.53
N PHE A 324 -11.98 -2.65 -4.74
CA PHE A 324 -12.16 -1.63 -3.70
C PHE A 324 -12.54 -0.29 -4.28
N TYR A 325 -13.27 0.50 -3.50
CA TYR A 325 -13.53 1.90 -3.77
C TYR A 325 -12.39 2.77 -3.22
N GLY A 326 -11.97 3.78 -3.97
CA GLY A 326 -11.14 4.86 -3.47
C GLY A 326 -11.87 6.18 -3.70
N PHE A 327 -11.99 7.01 -2.70
CA PHE A 327 -12.65 8.31 -2.74
C PHE A 327 -11.70 9.42 -2.36
N GLY A 328 -11.87 10.58 -2.93
CA GLY A 328 -11.09 11.76 -2.62
C GLY A 328 -9.92 12.01 -3.56
N LEU A 329 -9.28 13.14 -3.35
CA LEU A 329 -8.22 13.70 -4.17
C LEU A 329 -7.08 12.69 -4.42
N GLY A 330 -6.81 12.35 -5.70
CA GLY A 330 -5.73 11.45 -6.09
C GLY A 330 -5.88 9.99 -5.67
N SER A 331 -7.02 9.59 -5.08
CA SER A 331 -7.29 8.20 -4.72
C SER A 331 -7.49 7.33 -5.97
N ALA A 332 -7.23 6.04 -5.83
CA ALA A 332 -7.50 5.05 -6.87
C ALA A 332 -8.60 4.08 -6.44
N SER A 333 -9.43 3.64 -7.38
CA SER A 333 -10.34 2.50 -7.25
C SER A 333 -9.86 1.34 -8.10
N PHE A 334 -10.26 0.12 -7.71
CA PHE A 334 -10.13 -1.07 -8.53
C PHE A 334 -11.50 -1.77 -8.58
N LEU A 335 -12.19 -1.65 -9.70
CA LEU A 335 -13.54 -2.16 -9.90
C LEU A 335 -13.62 -2.88 -11.24
N ASP A 336 -14.27 -4.03 -11.29
CA ASP A 336 -14.47 -4.82 -12.51
C ASP A 336 -13.18 -5.11 -13.31
N GLY A 337 -12.05 -5.26 -12.60
CA GLY A 337 -10.73 -5.46 -13.22
C GLY A 337 -10.09 -4.19 -13.77
N VAL A 338 -10.71 -3.03 -13.61
CA VAL A 338 -10.20 -1.74 -14.06
C VAL A 338 -9.71 -0.91 -12.88
N ARG A 339 -8.45 -0.42 -12.98
CA ARG A 339 -7.88 0.52 -12.02
C ARG A 339 -7.94 1.94 -12.58
N PHE A 340 -8.55 2.86 -11.84
CA PHE A 340 -8.65 4.27 -12.23
C PHE A 340 -8.45 5.19 -11.03
N SER A 341 -7.91 6.39 -11.28
CA SER A 341 -7.55 7.35 -10.23
C SER A 341 -8.31 8.65 -10.39
N ARG A 342 -8.58 9.30 -9.25
CA ARG A 342 -9.12 10.67 -9.20
C ARG A 342 -8.03 11.68 -9.51
N PRO A 343 -8.41 12.88 -9.99
CA PRO A 343 -7.46 13.97 -10.19
C PRO A 343 -6.68 14.32 -8.91
N LYS A 344 -5.40 14.65 -9.08
CA LYS A 344 -4.52 15.06 -7.97
C LYS A 344 -4.61 16.54 -7.60
N LYS A 345 -5.24 17.38 -8.45
CA LYS A 345 -5.42 18.81 -8.21
C LYS A 345 -6.85 19.10 -7.80
N MET A 346 -7.04 19.90 -6.77
CA MET A 346 -8.36 20.20 -6.18
C MET A 346 -9.37 20.71 -7.22
N LYS A 347 -8.97 21.66 -8.10
CA LYS A 347 -9.86 22.20 -9.12
C LYS A 347 -10.36 21.12 -10.09
N GLU A 348 -9.46 20.22 -10.48
CA GLU A 348 -9.80 19.11 -11.39
C GLU A 348 -10.69 18.08 -10.68
N TYR A 349 -10.44 17.85 -9.38
CA TYR A 349 -11.26 16.95 -8.56
C TYR A 349 -12.68 17.47 -8.36
N VAL A 350 -12.87 18.78 -8.15
CA VAL A 350 -14.22 19.40 -8.11
C VAL A 350 -14.96 19.15 -9.43
N GLY A 351 -14.30 19.38 -10.57
CA GLY A 351 -14.91 19.11 -11.87
C GLY A 351 -15.22 17.62 -12.10
N TYR A 352 -14.34 16.72 -11.63
CA TYR A 352 -14.59 15.28 -11.68
C TYR A 352 -15.88 14.89 -10.92
N VAL A 353 -16.05 15.39 -9.66
CA VAL A 353 -17.25 15.08 -8.88
C VAL A 353 -18.51 15.61 -9.56
N GLN A 354 -18.46 16.83 -10.13
CA GLN A 354 -19.60 17.38 -10.88
C GLN A 354 -19.94 16.50 -12.08
N ASN A 355 -18.95 16.10 -12.87
CA ASN A 355 -19.15 15.22 -14.03
C ASN A 355 -19.70 13.84 -13.62
N LEU A 356 -19.31 13.35 -12.44
CA LEU A 356 -19.82 12.09 -11.87
C LEU A 356 -21.31 12.22 -11.50
N GLU A 357 -21.71 13.34 -10.89
CA GLU A 357 -23.12 13.64 -10.56
C GLU A 357 -23.98 13.78 -11.83
N ASP A 358 -23.42 14.38 -12.86
CA ASP A 358 -24.09 14.55 -14.16
C ASP A 358 -24.12 13.26 -15.00
N GLY A 359 -23.52 12.16 -14.52
CA GLY A 359 -23.47 10.86 -15.20
C GLY A 359 -22.54 10.84 -16.42
N ILE A 360 -21.61 11.80 -16.53
CA ILE A 360 -20.68 11.94 -17.67
C ILE A 360 -19.47 11.01 -17.50
N VAL A 361 -19.08 10.67 -16.27
CA VAL A 361 -17.92 9.81 -15.99
C VAL A 361 -18.36 8.35 -15.90
N ASP A 362 -17.90 7.53 -16.83
CA ASP A 362 -17.99 6.07 -16.73
C ASP A 362 -16.56 5.47 -16.71
N TYR A 363 -16.16 4.88 -15.58
CA TYR A 363 -14.86 4.20 -15.44
C TYR A 363 -14.73 2.96 -16.33
N ARG A 364 -15.85 2.40 -16.83
CA ARG A 364 -15.88 1.23 -17.71
C ARG A 364 -15.33 1.53 -19.11
N GLU A 365 -15.23 2.80 -19.48
CA GLU A 365 -14.56 3.23 -20.69
C GLU A 365 -13.03 3.16 -20.61
N ALA A 366 -12.46 3.02 -19.39
CA ALA A 366 -11.04 2.78 -19.22
C ALA A 366 -10.66 1.39 -19.75
N SER A 367 -9.52 1.29 -20.44
CA SER A 367 -9.07 0.02 -21.03
C SER A 367 -8.84 -1.03 -19.93
N CYS A 368 -9.41 -2.21 -20.11
CA CYS A 368 -9.11 -3.37 -19.29
C CYS A 368 -7.63 -3.78 -19.52
N SER A 369 -6.92 -4.12 -18.44
CA SER A 369 -5.57 -4.68 -18.51
C SER A 369 -5.55 -5.95 -19.36
N ASP A 370 -4.51 -6.14 -20.17
CA ASP A 370 -4.36 -7.39 -20.91
C ASP A 370 -3.97 -8.57 -19.99
N ALA A 371 -4.01 -9.79 -20.51
CA ALA A 371 -3.71 -10.99 -19.71
C ALA A 371 -2.26 -11.00 -19.18
N LYS A 372 -1.30 -10.38 -19.90
CA LYS A 372 0.10 -10.27 -19.46
C LYS A 372 0.22 -9.30 -18.30
N ASP A 373 -0.42 -8.12 -18.40
CA ASP A 373 -0.45 -7.13 -17.32
C ASP A 373 -1.08 -7.72 -16.05
N MET A 374 -2.17 -8.46 -16.19
CA MET A 374 -2.81 -9.16 -15.07
C MET A 374 -1.90 -10.22 -14.44
N ALA A 375 -1.15 -10.98 -15.24
CA ALA A 375 -0.21 -11.98 -14.74
C ALA A 375 0.96 -11.30 -14.01
N MET A 376 1.52 -10.22 -14.56
CA MET A 376 2.58 -9.43 -13.94
C MET A 376 2.12 -8.82 -12.61
N GLU A 377 0.92 -8.24 -12.56
CA GLU A 377 0.34 -7.69 -11.33
C GLU A 377 0.12 -8.79 -10.28
N SER A 378 -0.40 -9.96 -10.67
CA SER A 378 -0.60 -11.10 -9.77
C SER A 378 0.70 -11.56 -9.12
N VAL A 379 1.79 -11.70 -9.90
CA VAL A 379 3.11 -12.06 -9.35
C VAL A 379 3.64 -10.95 -8.45
N MET A 380 3.58 -9.69 -8.90
CA MET A 380 4.09 -8.54 -8.16
C MET A 380 3.45 -8.41 -6.77
N LEU A 381 2.13 -8.55 -6.68
CA LEU A 381 1.42 -8.44 -5.42
C LEU A 381 1.66 -9.66 -4.52
N SER A 382 1.62 -10.87 -5.10
CA SER A 382 1.80 -12.11 -4.35
C SER A 382 3.20 -12.23 -3.75
N PHE A 383 4.25 -11.87 -4.49
CA PHE A 383 5.64 -11.98 -4.04
C PHE A 383 6.01 -10.98 -2.95
N ARG A 384 5.24 -9.92 -2.78
CA ARG A 384 5.42 -8.98 -1.67
C ARG A 384 4.71 -9.40 -0.38
N THR A 385 4.17 -10.62 -0.34
CA THR A 385 3.51 -11.16 0.84
C THR A 385 4.11 -12.49 1.27
N ALA A 386 4.08 -12.79 2.56
CA ALA A 386 4.46 -14.09 3.09
C ALA A 386 3.54 -15.23 2.60
N ARG A 387 2.36 -14.88 2.07
CA ARG A 387 1.45 -15.85 1.44
C ARG A 387 2.04 -16.41 0.15
N GLY A 388 2.67 -15.57 -0.68
CA GLY A 388 3.22 -15.95 -1.96
C GLY A 388 2.16 -16.20 -3.05
N LEU A 389 2.63 -16.58 -4.24
CA LEU A 389 1.84 -16.88 -5.42
C LEU A 389 1.22 -18.27 -5.31
N ASP A 390 -0.09 -18.36 -5.40
CA ASP A 390 -0.86 -19.60 -5.51
C ASP A 390 -0.74 -20.14 -6.94
N LEU A 391 0.01 -21.23 -7.12
CA LEU A 391 0.29 -21.78 -8.44
C LEU A 391 -0.94 -22.39 -9.09
N LYS A 392 -1.87 -22.95 -8.30
CA LYS A 392 -3.11 -23.52 -8.82
C LYS A 392 -4.00 -22.43 -9.41
N SER A 393 -4.29 -21.38 -8.63
CA SER A 393 -5.09 -20.24 -9.12
C SER A 393 -4.42 -19.55 -10.31
N PHE A 394 -3.10 -19.43 -10.29
CA PHE A 394 -2.33 -18.83 -11.39
C PHE A 394 -2.40 -19.68 -12.66
N LYS A 395 -2.29 -21.04 -12.55
CA LYS A 395 -2.48 -21.98 -13.64
C LYS A 395 -3.87 -21.88 -14.26
N GLU A 396 -4.91 -21.87 -13.41
CA GLU A 396 -6.31 -21.78 -13.85
C GLU A 396 -6.57 -20.48 -14.68
N THR A 397 -5.88 -19.41 -14.35
CA THR A 397 -6.06 -18.11 -15.02
C THR A 397 -5.17 -17.92 -16.24
N PHE A 398 -3.89 -18.32 -16.15
CA PHE A 398 -2.86 -17.98 -17.14
C PHE A 398 -2.23 -19.18 -17.85
N GLY A 399 -2.61 -20.42 -17.47
CA GLY A 399 -2.18 -21.66 -18.10
C GLY A 399 -0.91 -22.29 -17.48
N SER A 400 -0.78 -23.60 -17.67
CA SER A 400 0.31 -24.41 -17.10
C SER A 400 1.69 -24.10 -17.69
N SER A 401 1.76 -23.70 -18.96
CA SER A 401 3.02 -23.33 -19.61
C SER A 401 3.69 -22.16 -18.92
N LEU A 402 2.92 -21.14 -18.50
CA LEU A 402 3.47 -19.98 -17.81
C LEU A 402 3.94 -20.34 -16.39
N VAL A 403 3.19 -21.18 -15.66
CA VAL A 403 3.60 -21.72 -14.34
C VAL A 403 4.95 -22.42 -14.46
N HIS A 404 5.09 -23.34 -15.43
CA HIS A 404 6.32 -24.09 -15.64
C HIS A 404 7.50 -23.15 -15.97
N SER A 405 7.28 -22.17 -16.85
CA SER A 405 8.30 -21.19 -17.24
C SER A 405 8.76 -20.33 -16.05
N LEU A 406 7.84 -19.89 -15.19
CA LEU A 406 8.16 -19.16 -13.97
C LEU A 406 8.95 -20.05 -12.99
N CYS A 407 8.49 -21.28 -12.72
CA CYS A 407 9.19 -22.18 -11.81
C CYS A 407 10.59 -22.51 -12.28
N LYS A 408 10.77 -22.71 -13.59
CA LYS A 408 12.09 -22.92 -14.20
C LYS A 408 13.00 -21.69 -14.01
N ALA A 409 12.48 -20.49 -14.21
CA ALA A 409 13.24 -19.24 -14.00
C ALA A 409 13.65 -19.03 -12.53
N TYR A 410 12.82 -19.50 -11.59
CA TYR A 410 13.11 -19.38 -10.16
C TYR A 410 13.98 -20.50 -9.59
N SER A 411 14.27 -21.58 -10.33
CA SER A 411 15.09 -22.72 -9.82
C SER A 411 16.41 -22.26 -9.17
N PRO A 412 17.23 -21.36 -9.76
CA PRO A 412 18.48 -20.93 -9.13
C PRO A 412 18.25 -20.18 -7.80
N TYR A 413 17.11 -19.52 -7.66
CA TYR A 413 16.75 -18.75 -6.46
C TYR A 413 16.13 -19.64 -5.38
N VAL A 414 15.53 -20.76 -5.74
CA VAL A 414 15.17 -21.85 -4.80
C VAL A 414 16.44 -22.51 -4.27
N GLU A 415 17.42 -22.80 -5.13
CA GLU A 415 18.71 -23.35 -4.73
C GLU A 415 19.47 -22.45 -3.77
N SER A 416 19.50 -21.13 -4.03
CA SER A 416 20.15 -20.13 -3.16
C SER A 416 19.35 -19.75 -1.92
N GLY A 417 18.06 -20.19 -1.80
CA GLY A 417 17.23 -19.96 -0.64
C GLY A 417 16.49 -18.60 -0.63
N HIS A 418 16.55 -17.81 -1.72
CA HIS A 418 15.78 -16.56 -1.83
C HIS A 418 14.31 -16.78 -2.18
N VAL A 419 14.00 -17.92 -2.78
CA VAL A 419 12.63 -18.36 -3.08
C VAL A 419 12.32 -19.65 -2.32
N VAL A 420 11.15 -19.71 -1.70
CA VAL A 420 10.67 -20.86 -0.92
C VAL A 420 9.44 -21.44 -1.61
N CYS A 421 9.47 -22.77 -1.83
CA CYS A 421 8.37 -23.53 -2.35
C CYS A 421 7.61 -24.20 -1.19
N LEU A 422 6.28 -24.14 -1.21
CA LEU A 422 5.44 -24.67 -0.15
C LEU A 422 4.38 -25.60 -0.73
N ASP A 423 4.07 -26.68 0.00
CA ASP A 423 2.93 -27.56 -0.29
C ASP A 423 1.59 -26.89 0.12
N ARG A 424 0.48 -27.57 -0.14
CA ARG A 424 -0.88 -27.13 0.24
C ARG A 424 -1.07 -26.91 1.74
N HIS A 425 -0.22 -27.52 2.57
CA HIS A 425 -0.24 -27.38 4.03
C HIS A 425 0.77 -26.36 4.53
N ARG A 426 1.33 -25.54 3.63
CA ARG A 426 2.34 -24.53 3.94
C ARG A 426 3.67 -25.08 4.48
N ARG A 427 3.98 -26.34 4.26
CA ARG A 427 5.27 -26.95 4.60
C ARG A 427 6.23 -26.76 3.44
N ALA A 428 7.49 -26.51 3.78
CA ALA A 428 8.54 -26.33 2.77
C ALA A 428 8.76 -27.60 1.94
N VAL A 429 8.75 -27.46 0.62
CA VAL A 429 9.19 -28.46 -0.33
C VAL A 429 10.71 -28.34 -0.46
N THR A 430 11.43 -29.47 -0.47
CA THR A 430 12.90 -29.42 -0.55
C THR A 430 13.36 -28.95 -1.93
N LYS A 431 14.56 -28.40 -1.98
CA LYS A 431 15.18 -27.90 -3.23
C LYS A 431 15.31 -29.03 -4.25
N GLU A 432 15.72 -30.20 -3.82
CA GLU A 432 15.92 -31.39 -4.65
C GLU A 432 14.58 -31.86 -5.27
N GLN A 433 13.52 -31.92 -4.46
CA GLN A 433 12.17 -32.24 -4.93
C GLN A 433 11.68 -31.23 -5.96
N PHE A 434 11.86 -29.94 -5.69
CA PHE A 434 11.46 -28.89 -6.64
C PHE A 434 12.21 -28.99 -7.96
N CYS A 435 13.54 -29.12 -7.93
CA CYS A 435 14.35 -29.22 -9.14
C CYS A 435 14.02 -30.47 -9.99
N SER A 436 13.75 -31.62 -9.35
CA SER A 436 13.29 -32.82 -10.05
C SER A 436 11.95 -32.60 -10.76
N LEU A 437 10.95 -32.02 -10.07
CA LEU A 437 9.63 -31.73 -10.63
C LEU A 437 9.71 -30.77 -11.84
N VAL A 438 10.56 -29.75 -11.77
CA VAL A 438 10.76 -28.79 -12.87
C VAL A 438 11.42 -29.48 -14.08
N SER A 439 12.33 -30.43 -13.85
CA SER A 439 13.05 -31.16 -14.92
C SER A 439 12.19 -32.24 -15.58
N ASP A 440 11.38 -32.93 -14.81
CA ASP A 440 10.61 -34.11 -15.26
C ASP A 440 9.29 -33.72 -15.97
N GLY A 441 8.91 -32.43 -15.95
CA GLY A 441 7.71 -31.92 -16.63
C GLY A 441 6.39 -32.44 -16.07
N HIS A 442 6.40 -33.00 -14.83
CA HIS A 442 5.19 -33.41 -14.12
C HIS A 442 4.36 -32.22 -13.67
N GLU A 443 3.08 -32.43 -13.31
CA GLU A 443 2.22 -31.37 -12.76
C GLU A 443 2.80 -30.88 -11.42
N LEU A 444 3.62 -29.87 -11.52
CA LEU A 444 4.42 -29.30 -10.43
C LEU A 444 3.51 -28.77 -9.30
N GLU A 445 2.35 -28.22 -9.67
CA GLU A 445 1.37 -27.64 -8.76
C GLU A 445 0.64 -28.67 -7.87
N ASP A 446 0.74 -29.96 -8.15
CA ASP A 446 0.22 -30.99 -7.25
C ASP A 446 1.08 -31.16 -6.00
N THR A 447 2.38 -30.90 -6.13
CA THR A 447 3.35 -30.96 -5.02
C THR A 447 3.69 -29.58 -4.47
N VAL A 448 3.85 -28.57 -5.33
CA VAL A 448 4.15 -27.19 -4.96
C VAL A 448 2.90 -26.34 -5.14
N ALA A 449 2.23 -26.01 -4.05
CA ALA A 449 1.03 -25.18 -4.09
C ALA A 449 1.33 -23.68 -4.14
N PHE A 450 2.42 -23.25 -3.47
CA PHE A 450 2.79 -21.84 -3.39
C PHE A 450 4.29 -21.66 -3.61
N ILE A 451 4.65 -20.55 -4.25
CA ILE A 451 6.01 -20.02 -4.25
C ILE A 451 6.00 -18.62 -3.64
N ARG A 452 6.95 -18.34 -2.76
CA ARG A 452 7.10 -17.04 -2.09
C ARG A 452 8.56 -16.65 -1.95
N LEU A 453 8.80 -15.39 -1.71
CA LEU A 453 10.14 -14.92 -1.34
C LEU A 453 10.46 -15.33 0.11
N SER A 454 11.73 -15.59 0.38
CA SER A 454 12.19 -15.82 1.76
C SER A 454 12.23 -14.50 2.53
N ASP A 455 12.14 -14.59 3.85
CA ASP A 455 12.29 -13.47 4.76
C ASP A 455 13.60 -13.63 5.56
N PRO A 456 14.47 -12.61 5.61
CA PRO A 456 14.38 -11.30 4.95
C PRO A 456 14.99 -11.25 3.53
N ASP A 457 15.85 -12.21 3.17
CA ASP A 457 16.75 -12.08 2.01
C ASP A 457 16.01 -12.07 0.66
N GLY A 458 14.98 -12.90 0.51
CA GLY A 458 14.13 -12.86 -0.68
C GLY A 458 13.31 -11.57 -0.80
N PHE A 459 12.75 -11.09 0.30
CA PHE A 459 12.02 -9.83 0.32
C PHE A 459 12.92 -8.64 -0.04
N LEU A 460 14.15 -8.64 0.45
CA LEU A 460 15.15 -7.61 0.12
C LEU A 460 15.44 -7.55 -1.38
N LEU A 461 15.41 -8.69 -2.07
CA LEU A 461 15.59 -8.81 -3.53
C LEU A 461 14.26 -8.86 -4.30
N SER A 462 13.16 -8.41 -3.70
CA SER A 462 11.82 -8.57 -4.31
C SER A 462 11.70 -7.93 -5.67
N ASN A 463 12.28 -6.75 -5.90
CA ASN A 463 12.19 -6.04 -7.18
C ASN A 463 12.91 -6.79 -8.32
N GLU A 464 14.10 -7.32 -8.05
CA GLU A 464 14.87 -8.12 -9.00
C GLU A 464 14.14 -9.42 -9.33
N LEU A 465 13.62 -10.10 -8.32
CA LEU A 465 12.91 -11.37 -8.49
C LEU A 465 11.55 -11.17 -9.19
N ILE A 466 10.83 -10.10 -8.91
CA ILE A 466 9.61 -9.71 -9.64
C ILE A 466 9.94 -9.33 -11.09
N THR A 467 11.03 -8.59 -11.33
CA THR A 467 11.48 -8.24 -12.68
C THR A 467 11.83 -9.48 -13.50
N LEU A 468 12.39 -10.52 -12.88
CA LEU A 468 12.63 -11.82 -13.53
C LEU A 468 11.31 -12.42 -14.05
N ALA A 469 10.24 -12.42 -13.23
CA ALA A 469 8.93 -12.90 -13.68
C ALA A 469 8.40 -12.08 -14.86
N PHE A 470 8.56 -10.76 -14.84
CA PHE A 470 8.09 -9.90 -15.92
C PHE A 470 8.75 -10.26 -17.25
N ARG A 471 10.06 -10.59 -17.24
CA ARG A 471 10.77 -11.07 -18.44
C ARG A 471 10.28 -12.43 -18.93
N VAL A 472 9.75 -13.26 -18.07
CA VAL A 472 9.14 -14.56 -18.43
C VAL A 472 7.74 -14.38 -19.01
N ILE A 473 6.94 -13.46 -18.43
CA ILE A 473 5.55 -13.22 -18.84
C ILE A 473 5.47 -12.40 -20.13
N ALA A 474 6.34 -11.43 -20.28
CA ALA A 474 6.42 -10.53 -21.45
C ALA A 474 7.87 -10.46 -21.96
N PRO A 475 8.34 -11.53 -22.64
CA PRO A 475 9.71 -11.65 -23.15
C PRO A 475 10.01 -10.63 -24.26
#